data_65257225939b4a246dd1cdd3471cb5bd
#
_entry.id   65257225939b4a246dd1cdd3471cb5bd
#
_cell.length_a   1.000
_cell.length_b   1.000
_cell.length_c   1.000
_cell.angle_alpha   90.00
_cell.angle_beta   90.00
_cell.angle_gamma   90.00
#
_symmetry.space_group_name_H-M   'P 1'
#
loop_
_entity.id
_entity.type
_entity.pdbx_description
1 polymer ?
#
loop_
_entity_poly.entity_id
_entity_poly.type
_entity_poly.pdbx_seq_one_letter_code
_entity_poly.pdbx_strand_id
1 'polypeptide(L)'
;MNTGDTLIYNKRHNIYAINLMKGRKLDELIMVEGYMDVISLHQAGIDNAVASLGTALTSQQVRLMGRFAKRVCYAYDGDSAGQKAMLRGVDIIARGELEPRVIVIPGGLDPDEFVRANGAEAFLKLKDASLTAVMFKLETMANAVDLNTADGRQKYASDACRLLASLEPVERDRYIKVVSEKSGIAREVIQSQCGVDAERAEDGIAPATAKPAFDSVGYKKPQMLKKREKAEQLLLACMLVSRQDAAAIEQLENFSTELFSTPGTAKFAAMLTEAYKTAEKPDIRLLLAELNGDESEIAGAAAALAEDITSPLESAADCINSILYDKYSERIRQLAVLSEAEADKAKRAELLREQMNLMLKLRKT
;
A
#
# COMPACT_ATOMS: atom_id res chain seq x y z
N MET A 1 18.03 12.57 16.04
CA MET A 1 18.01 13.41 14.82
C MET A 1 18.19 12.52 13.60
N ASN A 2 17.31 12.61 12.63
CA ASN A 2 17.40 11.85 11.37
C ASN A 2 17.86 12.77 10.24
N THR A 3 18.82 12.32 9.42
CA THR A 3 19.26 13.02 8.22
C THR A 3 18.10 13.10 7.21
N GLY A 4 17.92 14.23 6.55
CA GLY A 4 16.99 14.35 5.42
C GLY A 4 17.41 13.46 4.24
N ASP A 5 16.53 13.30 3.26
CA ASP A 5 16.90 12.63 2.01
C ASP A 5 17.97 13.44 1.27
N THR A 6 18.88 12.77 0.60
CA THR A 6 19.97 13.35 -0.19
C THR A 6 20.00 12.69 -1.57
N LEU A 7 20.81 13.21 -2.49
CA LEU A 7 20.97 12.61 -3.83
C LEU A 7 21.40 11.14 -3.83
N ILE A 8 22.05 10.69 -2.74
CA ILE A 8 22.56 9.31 -2.60
C ILE A 8 21.88 8.52 -1.49
N TYR A 9 21.03 9.13 -0.69
CA TYR A 9 20.34 8.50 0.42
C TYR A 9 18.86 8.87 0.43
N ASN A 10 18.02 7.86 0.31
CA ASN A 10 16.57 7.99 0.39
C ASN A 10 16.03 7.03 1.45
N LYS A 11 15.38 7.55 2.49
CA LYS A 11 14.83 6.77 3.61
C LYS A 11 13.81 5.73 3.16
N ARG A 12 13.03 6.04 2.12
CA ARG A 12 11.99 5.14 1.59
C ARG A 12 12.55 3.88 0.94
N HIS A 13 13.85 3.89 0.56
CA HIS A 13 14.52 2.76 -0.07
C HIS A 13 15.49 2.03 0.86
N ASN A 14 15.74 2.57 2.04
CA ASN A 14 16.70 2.04 2.98
C ASN A 14 16.03 1.56 4.27
N ILE A 15 16.65 0.59 4.91
CA ILE A 15 16.27 0.05 6.21
C ILE A 15 17.52 0.07 7.09
N TYR A 16 17.39 0.57 8.30
CA TYR A 16 18.48 0.57 9.26
C TYR A 16 18.85 -0.86 9.67
N ALA A 17 20.13 -1.13 9.80
CA ALA A 17 20.73 -2.41 10.15
C ALA A 17 20.50 -3.56 9.13
N ILE A 18 19.81 -3.35 8.00
CA ILE A 18 19.61 -4.42 6.99
C ILE A 18 20.94 -4.92 6.40
N ASN A 19 21.97 -4.09 6.37
CA ASN A 19 23.32 -4.46 5.94
C ASN A 19 23.94 -5.55 6.81
N LEU A 20 23.57 -5.64 8.10
CA LEU A 20 24.04 -6.66 9.03
C LEU A 20 23.45 -8.04 8.73
N MET A 21 22.39 -8.09 7.94
CA MET A 21 21.74 -9.34 7.49
C MET A 21 22.46 -9.97 6.28
N LYS A 22 23.43 -9.26 5.69
CA LYS A 22 24.13 -9.71 4.48
C LYS A 22 24.87 -11.04 4.72
N GLY A 23 24.65 -12.01 3.84
CA GLY A 23 25.22 -13.35 3.96
C GLY A 23 24.50 -14.29 4.92
N ARG A 24 23.43 -13.84 5.60
CA ARG A 24 22.61 -14.65 6.51
C ARG A 24 21.36 -15.11 5.77
N LYS A 25 20.91 -16.33 6.05
CA LYS A 25 19.57 -16.83 5.71
C LYS A 25 18.75 -16.80 6.99
N LEU A 26 17.78 -15.90 7.04
CA LEU A 26 16.92 -15.72 8.20
C LEU A 26 15.53 -16.24 7.89
N ASP A 27 14.88 -16.90 8.85
CA ASP A 27 13.48 -17.26 8.74
C ASP A 27 12.59 -16.03 8.86
N GLU A 28 12.99 -15.09 9.71
CA GLU A 28 12.24 -13.88 10.01
C GLU A 28 13.13 -12.66 10.31
N LEU A 29 12.59 -11.47 10.03
CA LEU A 29 13.12 -10.18 10.49
C LEU A 29 12.18 -9.58 11.52
N ILE A 30 12.73 -8.88 12.49
CA ILE A 30 11.97 -8.07 13.45
C ILE A 30 12.05 -6.62 12.97
N MET A 31 10.91 -6.06 12.58
CA MET A 31 10.77 -4.68 12.15
C MET A 31 10.33 -3.81 13.33
N VAL A 32 11.05 -2.74 13.59
CA VAL A 32 10.73 -1.73 14.61
C VAL A 32 10.69 -0.34 13.98
N GLU A 33 10.28 0.68 14.72
CA GLU A 33 10.15 2.04 14.19
C GLU A 33 11.47 2.81 14.23
N GLY A 34 12.19 2.73 15.34
CA GLY A 34 13.36 3.53 15.65
C GLY A 34 14.69 2.77 15.57
N TYR A 35 15.75 3.49 15.31
CA TYR A 35 17.11 2.93 15.34
C TYR A 35 17.57 2.62 16.79
N MET A 36 17.02 3.30 17.80
CA MET A 36 17.33 3.01 19.18
C MET A 36 16.78 1.65 19.59
N ASP A 37 15.56 1.31 19.16
CA ASP A 37 14.99 -0.01 19.36
C ASP A 37 15.87 -1.12 18.76
N VAL A 38 16.36 -0.90 17.53
CA VAL A 38 17.28 -1.85 16.89
C VAL A 38 18.55 -2.02 17.70
N ILE A 39 19.17 -0.91 18.16
CA ILE A 39 20.40 -0.97 18.93
C ILE A 39 20.19 -1.75 20.23
N SER A 40 19.12 -1.49 20.96
CA SER A 40 18.82 -2.17 22.21
C SER A 40 18.51 -3.65 22.02
N LEU A 41 17.75 -3.99 20.96
CA LEU A 41 17.49 -5.39 20.61
C LEU A 41 18.80 -6.12 20.25
N HIS A 42 19.67 -5.51 19.45
CA HIS A 42 20.97 -6.10 19.10
C HIS A 42 21.88 -6.25 20.32
N GLN A 43 21.92 -5.27 21.22
CA GLN A 43 22.67 -5.37 22.49
C GLN A 43 22.15 -6.50 23.40
N ALA A 44 20.84 -6.76 23.32
CA ALA A 44 20.21 -7.87 24.03
C ALA A 44 20.39 -9.24 23.32
N GLY A 45 21.11 -9.30 22.18
CA GLY A 45 21.37 -10.53 21.44
C GLY A 45 20.29 -10.87 20.39
N ILE A 46 19.35 -9.97 20.13
CA ILE A 46 18.30 -10.12 19.12
C ILE A 46 18.78 -9.41 17.84
N ASP A 47 19.61 -10.08 17.05
CA ASP A 47 20.44 -9.53 15.99
C ASP A 47 19.80 -9.53 14.58
N ASN A 48 18.50 -9.84 14.50
CA ASN A 48 17.68 -9.79 13.27
C ASN A 48 16.67 -8.62 13.27
N ALA A 49 16.87 -7.63 14.14
CA ALA A 49 16.06 -6.43 14.20
C ALA A 49 16.51 -5.37 13.18
N VAL A 50 15.54 -4.69 12.55
CA VAL A 50 15.73 -3.63 11.55
C VAL A 50 14.70 -2.53 11.72
N ALA A 51 14.95 -1.31 11.22
CA ALA A 51 14.00 -0.19 11.35
C ALA A 51 13.80 0.63 10.07
N SER A 52 12.60 1.26 9.97
CA SER A 52 12.21 2.13 8.85
C SER A 52 12.71 3.57 8.94
N LEU A 53 13.32 3.96 10.04
CA LEU A 53 13.91 5.29 10.28
C LEU A 53 12.92 6.47 10.28
N GLY A 54 11.76 6.30 10.92
CA GLY A 54 10.78 7.37 11.12
C GLY A 54 10.04 7.76 9.84
N THR A 55 9.90 6.83 8.91
CA THR A 55 9.03 6.92 7.74
C THR A 55 8.04 5.77 7.74
N ALA A 56 6.85 5.99 7.19
CA ALA A 56 5.93 4.89 6.95
C ALA A 56 6.61 3.81 6.08
N LEU A 57 6.31 2.54 6.38
CA LEU A 57 6.86 1.42 5.63
C LEU A 57 6.48 1.48 4.15
N THR A 58 7.44 1.25 3.26
CA THR A 58 7.25 1.32 1.81
C THR A 58 7.36 -0.05 1.15
N SER A 59 6.77 -0.20 -0.04
CA SER A 59 6.90 -1.43 -0.84
C SER A 59 8.36 -1.72 -1.26
N GLN A 60 9.20 -0.68 -1.39
CA GLN A 60 10.62 -0.83 -1.69
C GLN A 60 11.36 -1.44 -0.51
N GLN A 61 11.08 -0.97 0.71
CA GLN A 61 11.63 -1.53 1.93
C GLN A 61 11.19 -2.98 2.14
N VAL A 62 9.92 -3.29 1.87
CA VAL A 62 9.42 -4.68 1.95
C VAL A 62 10.13 -5.58 0.94
N ARG A 63 10.31 -5.15 -0.31
CA ARG A 63 11.10 -5.89 -1.30
C ARG A 63 12.56 -6.08 -0.87
N LEU A 64 13.13 -5.10 -0.17
CA LEU A 64 14.49 -5.22 0.37
C LEU A 64 14.54 -6.29 1.47
N MET A 65 13.59 -6.30 2.41
CA MET A 65 13.48 -7.32 3.47
C MET A 65 13.29 -8.73 2.91
N GLY A 66 12.51 -8.87 1.83
CA GLY A 66 12.26 -10.16 1.16
C GLY A 66 13.50 -10.85 0.58
N ARG A 67 14.63 -10.14 0.48
CA ARG A 67 15.91 -10.75 0.09
C ARG A 67 16.56 -11.52 1.23
N PHE A 68 16.15 -11.28 2.47
CA PHE A 68 16.79 -11.80 3.67
C PHE A 68 15.91 -12.77 4.46
N ALA A 69 14.59 -12.58 4.42
CA ALA A 69 13.64 -13.41 5.18
C ALA A 69 12.32 -13.59 4.42
N LYS A 70 11.54 -14.60 4.84
CA LYS A 70 10.18 -14.83 4.34
C LYS A 70 9.10 -14.26 5.24
N ARG A 71 9.44 -13.97 6.50
CA ARG A 71 8.53 -13.44 7.53
C ARG A 71 9.06 -12.13 8.08
N VAL A 72 8.16 -11.22 8.41
CA VAL A 72 8.45 -9.97 9.10
C VAL A 72 7.56 -9.87 10.33
N CYS A 73 8.19 -9.90 11.50
CA CYS A 73 7.54 -9.64 12.78
C CYS A 73 7.63 -8.14 13.09
N TYR A 74 6.52 -7.43 12.94
CA TYR A 74 6.49 -5.99 13.18
C TYR A 74 6.16 -5.74 14.65
N ALA A 75 7.09 -5.16 15.40
CA ALA A 75 6.90 -4.81 16.80
C ALA A 75 6.31 -3.41 16.92
N TYR A 76 5.32 -3.27 17.79
CA TYR A 76 4.47 -2.11 17.92
C TYR A 76 4.21 -1.74 19.37
N ASP A 77 4.28 -0.46 19.68
CA ASP A 77 4.16 0.12 21.01
C ASP A 77 2.73 0.26 21.55
N GLY A 78 1.73 -0.26 20.84
CA GLY A 78 0.35 -0.38 21.35
C GLY A 78 -0.46 0.92 21.43
N ASP A 79 0.07 2.08 21.02
CA ASP A 79 -0.68 3.32 21.02
C ASP A 79 -1.71 3.42 19.87
N SER A 80 -2.70 4.31 20.02
CA SER A 80 -3.79 4.41 19.04
C SER A 80 -3.37 5.02 17.69
N ALA A 81 -2.33 5.84 17.66
CA ALA A 81 -1.82 6.46 16.43
C ALA A 81 -1.00 5.45 15.62
N GLY A 82 -0.13 4.69 16.29
CA GLY A 82 0.64 3.62 15.69
C GLY A 82 -0.22 2.46 15.20
N GLN A 83 -1.39 2.21 15.82
CA GLN A 83 -2.30 1.12 15.39
C GLN A 83 -2.74 1.24 13.94
N LYS A 84 -3.03 2.47 13.46
CA LYS A 84 -3.36 2.71 12.04
C LYS A 84 -2.13 2.54 11.15
N ALA A 85 -0.97 3.00 11.59
CA ALA A 85 0.29 2.83 10.86
C ALA A 85 0.64 1.35 10.76
N MET A 86 0.45 0.59 11.85
CA MET A 86 0.64 -0.86 11.89
C MET A 86 -0.25 -1.61 10.91
N LEU A 87 -1.56 -1.32 10.87
CA LEU A 87 -2.48 -1.94 9.93
C LEU A 87 -2.03 -1.72 8.47
N ARG A 88 -1.61 -0.50 8.13
CA ARG A 88 -1.05 -0.18 6.80
C ARG A 88 0.25 -0.95 6.55
N GLY A 89 1.16 -1.02 7.54
CA GLY A 89 2.42 -1.74 7.45
C GLY A 89 2.23 -3.24 7.18
N VAL A 90 1.33 -3.87 7.91
CA VAL A 90 0.94 -5.28 7.74
C VAL A 90 0.44 -5.55 6.33
N ASP A 91 -0.42 -4.67 5.78
CA ASP A 91 -0.95 -4.81 4.42
C ASP A 91 0.15 -4.65 3.36
N ILE A 92 1.10 -3.72 3.56
CA ILE A 92 2.22 -3.52 2.65
C ILE A 92 3.16 -4.73 2.66
N ILE A 93 3.42 -5.33 3.85
CA ILE A 93 4.23 -6.54 4.00
C ILE A 93 3.58 -7.71 3.27
N ALA A 94 2.27 -7.93 3.47
CA ALA A 94 1.53 -9.00 2.81
C ALA A 94 1.53 -8.87 1.28
N ARG A 95 1.38 -7.64 0.74
CA ARG A 95 1.47 -7.38 -0.70
C ARG A 95 2.86 -7.64 -1.28
N GLY A 96 3.89 -7.61 -0.48
CA GLY A 96 5.28 -7.91 -0.86
C GLY A 96 5.64 -9.39 -0.78
N GLU A 97 4.65 -10.28 -0.67
CA GLU A 97 4.82 -11.75 -0.59
C GLU A 97 5.61 -12.19 0.66
N LEU A 98 5.64 -11.36 1.70
CA LEU A 98 6.18 -11.71 3.00
C LEU A 98 5.06 -12.05 3.98
N GLU A 99 5.29 -13.00 4.87
CA GLU A 99 4.36 -13.34 5.94
C GLU A 99 4.43 -12.27 7.06
N PRO A 100 3.41 -11.41 7.22
CA PRO A 100 3.40 -10.44 8.31
C PRO A 100 2.97 -11.08 9.64
N ARG A 101 3.69 -10.75 10.70
CA ARG A 101 3.36 -11.04 12.09
C ARG A 101 3.40 -9.75 12.88
N VAL A 102 2.61 -9.65 13.94
CA VAL A 102 2.55 -8.48 14.80
C VAL A 102 2.93 -8.87 16.22
N ILE A 103 3.98 -8.24 16.73
CA ILE A 103 4.39 -8.34 18.14
C ILE A 103 3.72 -7.17 18.87
N VAL A 104 2.76 -7.48 19.73
CA VAL A 104 2.09 -6.47 20.56
C VAL A 104 2.86 -6.35 21.88
N ILE A 105 3.46 -5.19 22.12
CA ILE A 105 4.20 -4.93 23.36
C ILE A 105 3.21 -4.40 24.41
N PRO A 106 3.11 -5.06 25.57
CA PRO A 106 2.17 -4.65 26.61
C PRO A 106 2.64 -3.38 27.34
N GLY A 107 1.69 -2.63 27.88
CA GLY A 107 1.96 -1.48 28.75
C GLY A 107 2.30 -0.18 28.03
N GLY A 108 2.16 -0.13 26.68
CA GLY A 108 2.50 1.07 25.90
C GLY A 108 4.01 1.37 25.87
N LEU A 109 4.84 0.37 26.15
CA LEU A 109 6.29 0.47 26.08
C LEU A 109 6.75 0.32 24.62
N ASP A 110 7.83 1.01 24.25
CA ASP A 110 8.53 0.71 23.00
C ASP A 110 9.44 -0.53 23.14
N PRO A 111 9.97 -1.08 22.03
CA PRO A 111 10.87 -2.25 22.08
C PRO A 111 12.11 -2.05 22.96
N ASP A 112 12.72 -0.84 22.96
CA ASP A 112 13.86 -0.49 23.78
C ASP A 112 13.52 -0.54 25.28
N GLU A 113 12.46 0.15 25.67
CA GLU A 113 11.96 0.17 27.05
C GLU A 113 11.61 -1.22 27.55
N PHE A 114 10.89 -1.99 26.71
CA PHE A 114 10.46 -3.34 27.07
C PHE A 114 11.66 -4.28 27.32
N VAL A 115 12.65 -4.28 26.41
CA VAL A 115 13.82 -5.18 26.52
C VAL A 115 14.69 -4.78 27.72
N ARG A 116 14.85 -3.48 27.98
CA ARG A 116 15.58 -3.01 29.17
C ARG A 116 14.91 -3.42 30.48
N ALA A 117 13.59 -3.35 30.53
CA ALA A 117 12.84 -3.67 31.75
C ALA A 117 12.68 -5.18 31.97
N ASN A 118 12.49 -5.97 30.93
CA ASN A 118 12.06 -7.37 31.01
C ASN A 118 13.07 -8.38 30.45
N GLY A 119 14.08 -7.90 29.74
CA GLY A 119 15.13 -8.73 29.12
C GLY A 119 14.73 -9.34 27.77
N ALA A 120 15.74 -9.89 27.08
CA ALA A 120 15.61 -10.48 25.75
C ALA A 120 14.65 -11.69 25.72
N GLU A 121 14.71 -12.55 26.75
CA GLU A 121 13.87 -13.75 26.81
C GLU A 121 12.37 -13.40 26.83
N ALA A 122 11.98 -12.36 27.55
CA ALA A 122 10.61 -11.90 27.60
C ALA A 122 10.16 -11.36 26.23
N PHE A 123 11.02 -10.62 25.53
CA PHE A 123 10.72 -10.12 24.19
C PHE A 123 10.58 -11.27 23.17
N LEU A 124 11.45 -12.27 23.23
CA LEU A 124 11.36 -13.45 22.36
C LEU A 124 10.07 -14.25 22.61
N LYS A 125 9.59 -14.35 23.85
CA LYS A 125 8.28 -14.93 24.17
C LYS A 125 7.13 -14.14 23.50
N LEU A 126 7.17 -12.80 23.51
CA LEU A 126 6.20 -11.97 22.80
C LEU A 126 6.28 -12.21 21.30
N LYS A 127 7.48 -12.30 20.74
CA LYS A 127 7.71 -12.61 19.32
C LYS A 127 7.12 -13.97 18.95
N ASP A 128 7.35 -14.99 19.76
CA ASP A 128 6.79 -16.35 19.51
C ASP A 128 5.25 -16.37 19.62
N ALA A 129 4.68 -15.51 20.46
CA ALA A 129 3.23 -15.31 20.60
C ALA A 129 2.66 -14.28 19.59
N SER A 130 3.46 -13.83 18.61
CA SER A 130 3.06 -12.81 17.64
C SER A 130 1.78 -13.20 16.88
N LEU A 131 0.93 -12.20 16.63
CA LEU A 131 -0.33 -12.38 15.95
C LEU A 131 -0.13 -12.45 14.43
N THR A 132 -0.98 -13.24 13.75
CA THR A 132 -1.12 -13.13 12.30
C THR A 132 -1.76 -11.79 11.94
N ALA A 133 -1.58 -11.34 10.69
CA ALA A 133 -2.24 -10.14 10.18
C ALA A 133 -3.76 -10.14 10.41
N VAL A 134 -4.40 -11.27 10.12
CA VAL A 134 -5.85 -11.43 10.30
C VAL A 134 -6.24 -11.36 11.78
N MET A 135 -5.50 -12.05 12.66
CA MET A 135 -5.77 -12.03 14.08
C MET A 135 -5.60 -10.62 14.65
N PHE A 136 -4.56 -9.90 14.27
CA PHE A 136 -4.34 -8.51 14.70
C PHE A 136 -5.50 -7.59 14.25
N LYS A 137 -5.98 -7.74 13.01
CA LYS A 137 -7.15 -6.99 12.52
C LYS A 137 -8.41 -7.31 13.32
N LEU A 138 -8.67 -8.59 13.61
CA LEU A 138 -9.81 -9.02 14.41
C LEU A 138 -9.75 -8.46 15.84
N GLU A 139 -8.57 -8.46 16.46
CA GLU A 139 -8.37 -7.84 17.78
C GLU A 139 -8.61 -6.32 17.74
N THR A 140 -8.10 -5.65 16.73
CA THR A 140 -8.32 -4.21 16.53
C THR A 140 -9.81 -3.88 16.36
N MET A 141 -10.55 -4.68 15.57
CA MET A 141 -11.99 -4.52 15.39
C MET A 141 -12.76 -4.76 16.69
N ALA A 142 -12.38 -5.77 17.46
CA ALA A 142 -12.98 -6.06 18.76
C ALA A 142 -12.78 -4.90 19.76
N ASN A 143 -11.60 -4.32 19.81
CA ASN A 143 -11.27 -3.20 20.68
C ASN A 143 -11.95 -1.88 20.26
N ALA A 144 -12.42 -1.77 19.02
CA ALA A 144 -13.08 -0.56 18.50
C ALA A 144 -14.58 -0.49 18.84
N VAL A 145 -15.15 -1.52 19.46
CA VAL A 145 -16.57 -1.61 19.79
C VAL A 145 -16.78 -2.11 21.23
N ASP A 146 -17.93 -1.80 21.81
CA ASP A 146 -18.29 -2.36 23.12
C ASP A 146 -18.96 -3.74 22.96
N LEU A 147 -18.20 -4.80 23.15
CA LEU A 147 -18.68 -6.19 23.06
C LEU A 147 -19.66 -6.59 24.17
N ASN A 148 -19.87 -5.77 25.19
CA ASN A 148 -20.92 -6.03 26.21
C ASN A 148 -22.32 -5.71 25.68
N THR A 149 -22.42 -4.87 24.64
CA THR A 149 -23.69 -4.52 24.01
C THR A 149 -24.04 -5.47 22.84
N ALA A 150 -25.32 -5.67 22.59
CA ALA A 150 -25.78 -6.49 21.44
C ALA A 150 -25.33 -5.86 20.11
N ASP A 151 -25.47 -4.53 19.99
CA ASP A 151 -25.11 -3.78 18.80
C ASP A 151 -23.58 -3.84 18.52
N GLY A 152 -22.76 -3.73 19.57
CA GLY A 152 -21.30 -3.86 19.45
C GLY A 152 -20.86 -5.25 19.00
N ARG A 153 -21.47 -6.31 19.56
CA ARG A 153 -21.22 -7.69 19.13
C ARG A 153 -21.63 -7.94 17.68
N GLN A 154 -22.82 -7.43 17.29
CA GLN A 154 -23.29 -7.56 15.91
C GLN A 154 -22.39 -6.80 14.93
N LYS A 155 -21.97 -5.57 15.29
CA LYS A 155 -21.06 -4.77 14.47
C LYS A 155 -19.72 -5.46 14.30
N TYR A 156 -19.12 -5.94 15.39
CA TYR A 156 -17.87 -6.71 15.34
C TYR A 156 -17.99 -7.93 14.42
N ALA A 157 -19.04 -8.74 14.59
CA ALA A 157 -19.24 -9.94 13.78
C ALA A 157 -19.39 -9.60 12.29
N SER A 158 -20.17 -8.56 11.96
CA SER A 158 -20.36 -8.13 10.58
C SER A 158 -19.05 -7.62 9.93
N ASP A 159 -18.27 -6.81 10.66
CA ASP A 159 -16.99 -6.28 10.17
C ASP A 159 -15.97 -7.41 10.01
N ALA A 160 -15.92 -8.35 10.98
CA ALA A 160 -15.08 -9.52 10.92
C ALA A 160 -15.43 -10.44 9.74
N CYS A 161 -16.73 -10.72 9.49
CA CYS A 161 -17.16 -11.53 8.34
C CYS A 161 -16.71 -10.91 7.02
N ARG A 162 -16.78 -9.60 6.86
CA ARG A 162 -16.28 -8.92 5.65
C ARG A 162 -14.77 -9.10 5.47
N LEU A 163 -13.99 -9.03 6.55
CA LEU A 163 -12.56 -9.33 6.49
C LEU A 163 -12.32 -10.80 6.09
N LEU A 164 -13.03 -11.73 6.72
CA LEU A 164 -12.86 -13.16 6.51
C LEU A 164 -13.34 -13.62 5.11
N ALA A 165 -14.28 -12.91 4.50
CA ALA A 165 -14.79 -13.19 3.16
C ALA A 165 -13.68 -13.22 2.09
N SER A 166 -12.61 -12.43 2.28
CA SER A 166 -11.46 -12.37 1.38
C SER A 166 -10.44 -13.51 1.54
N LEU A 167 -10.61 -14.35 2.55
CA LEU A 167 -9.70 -15.46 2.85
C LEU A 167 -10.12 -16.74 2.14
N GLU A 168 -9.15 -17.61 1.87
CA GLU A 168 -9.42 -18.97 1.41
C GLU A 168 -10.31 -19.72 2.41
N PRO A 169 -11.20 -20.62 1.95
CA PRO A 169 -12.19 -21.27 2.82
C PRO A 169 -11.62 -21.96 4.06
N VAL A 170 -10.48 -22.64 3.92
CA VAL A 170 -9.82 -23.36 5.04
C VAL A 170 -9.23 -22.38 6.06
N GLU A 171 -8.64 -21.30 5.60
CA GLU A 171 -8.11 -20.26 6.48
C GLU A 171 -9.26 -19.50 7.17
N ARG A 172 -10.33 -19.19 6.45
CA ARG A 172 -11.54 -18.56 6.95
C ARG A 172 -12.16 -19.34 8.12
N ASP A 173 -12.29 -20.65 7.99
CA ASP A 173 -12.90 -21.52 9.03
C ASP A 173 -12.16 -21.43 10.37
N ARG A 174 -10.83 -21.31 10.34
CA ARG A 174 -10.00 -21.13 11.53
C ARG A 174 -10.39 -19.87 12.32
N TYR A 175 -10.69 -18.76 11.64
CA TYR A 175 -11.01 -17.49 12.30
C TYR A 175 -12.51 -17.34 12.62
N ILE A 176 -13.41 -18.06 11.94
CA ILE A 176 -14.85 -18.11 12.28
C ILE A 176 -15.05 -18.48 13.75
N LYS A 177 -14.28 -19.45 14.26
CA LYS A 177 -14.34 -19.84 15.67
C LYS A 177 -13.97 -18.68 16.59
N VAL A 178 -12.92 -17.94 16.28
CA VAL A 178 -12.48 -16.77 17.07
C VAL A 178 -13.56 -15.69 17.10
N VAL A 179 -14.16 -15.40 15.95
CA VAL A 179 -15.22 -14.39 15.85
C VAL A 179 -16.48 -14.81 16.63
N SER A 180 -16.86 -16.09 16.54
CA SER A 180 -17.99 -16.66 17.29
C SER A 180 -17.76 -16.55 18.80
N GLU A 181 -16.60 -16.96 19.30
CA GLU A 181 -16.26 -16.90 20.72
C GLU A 181 -16.27 -15.45 21.25
N LYS A 182 -15.69 -14.51 20.50
CA LYS A 182 -15.63 -13.09 20.91
C LYS A 182 -16.97 -12.37 20.82
N SER A 183 -17.76 -12.64 19.80
CA SER A 183 -19.08 -11.99 19.61
C SER A 183 -20.19 -12.65 20.43
N GLY A 184 -19.99 -13.90 20.85
CA GLY A 184 -21.06 -14.71 21.47
C GLY A 184 -22.18 -15.11 20.48
N ILE A 185 -21.96 -14.96 19.18
CA ILE A 185 -22.86 -15.37 18.10
C ILE A 185 -22.53 -16.79 17.68
N ALA A 186 -23.55 -17.62 17.47
CA ALA A 186 -23.37 -19.02 17.08
C ALA A 186 -22.50 -19.14 15.80
N ARG A 187 -21.60 -20.14 15.79
CA ARG A 187 -20.65 -20.37 14.70
C ARG A 187 -21.32 -20.51 13.34
N GLU A 188 -22.45 -21.20 13.31
CA GLU A 188 -23.24 -21.46 12.10
C GLU A 188 -23.75 -20.14 11.47
N VAL A 189 -24.14 -19.17 12.33
CA VAL A 189 -24.60 -17.85 11.89
C VAL A 189 -23.42 -17.05 11.29
N ILE A 190 -22.26 -17.05 11.98
CA ILE A 190 -21.03 -16.41 11.48
C ILE A 190 -20.60 -17.05 10.16
N GLN A 191 -20.62 -18.39 10.07
CA GLN A 191 -20.24 -19.10 8.86
C GLN A 191 -21.16 -18.78 7.68
N SER A 192 -22.47 -18.75 7.91
CA SER A 192 -23.46 -18.35 6.90
C SER A 192 -23.23 -16.92 6.43
N GLN A 193 -23.04 -15.97 7.35
CA GLN A 193 -22.79 -14.57 7.03
C GLN A 193 -21.49 -14.41 6.22
N CYS A 194 -20.40 -15.05 6.64
CA CYS A 194 -19.13 -15.03 5.89
C CYS A 194 -19.25 -15.65 4.49
N GLY A 195 -20.10 -16.66 4.31
CA GLY A 195 -20.42 -17.25 3.00
C GLY A 195 -21.12 -16.27 2.08
N VAL A 196 -22.19 -15.64 2.56
CA VAL A 196 -22.94 -14.61 1.81
C VAL A 196 -22.05 -13.42 1.45
N ASP A 197 -21.19 -12.97 2.35
CA ASP A 197 -20.28 -11.85 2.09
C ASP A 197 -19.18 -12.25 1.08
N ALA A 198 -18.75 -13.52 1.03
CA ALA A 198 -17.84 -14.03 0.04
C ALA A 198 -18.47 -14.09 -1.35
N GLU A 199 -19.67 -14.61 -1.49
CA GLU A 199 -20.43 -14.63 -2.75
C GLU A 199 -20.66 -13.21 -3.28
N ARG A 200 -21.05 -12.27 -2.41
CA ARG A 200 -21.23 -10.86 -2.78
C ARG A 200 -19.92 -10.20 -3.22
N ALA A 201 -18.80 -10.58 -2.61
CA ALA A 201 -17.50 -10.09 -3.00
C ALA A 201 -17.06 -10.61 -4.38
N GLU A 202 -17.45 -11.84 -4.74
CA GLU A 202 -17.22 -12.43 -6.07
C GLU A 202 -18.12 -11.80 -7.14
N ASP A 203 -19.39 -11.51 -6.80
CA ASP A 203 -20.38 -10.91 -7.72
C ASP A 203 -20.22 -9.38 -7.89
N GLY A 204 -19.30 -8.74 -7.16
CA GLY A 204 -19.07 -7.29 -7.24
C GLY A 204 -20.18 -6.42 -6.63
N ILE A 205 -21.10 -7.01 -5.87
CA ILE A 205 -22.23 -6.31 -5.21
C ILE A 205 -21.77 -5.80 -3.84
N ALA A 206 -21.50 -4.50 -3.72
CA ALA A 206 -21.24 -3.88 -2.43
C ALA A 206 -22.53 -3.82 -1.59
N PRO A 207 -22.52 -4.16 -0.28
CA PRO A 207 -23.69 -4.03 0.57
C PRO A 207 -24.04 -2.56 0.79
N ALA A 208 -25.30 -2.21 0.42
CA ALA A 208 -25.88 -0.93 0.75
C ALA A 208 -26.25 -0.94 2.23
N THR A 209 -25.44 -0.35 3.11
CA THR A 209 -25.83 0.40 4.31
C THR A 209 -24.63 0.71 5.20
N ALA A 210 -24.60 1.96 5.70
CA ALA A 210 -23.80 2.54 6.76
C ALA A 210 -22.26 2.49 6.55
N LYS A 211 -21.68 3.64 6.20
CA LYS A 211 -20.24 3.88 6.31
C LYS A 211 -19.78 3.52 7.73
N PRO A 212 -18.91 2.52 7.93
CA PRO A 212 -18.20 2.39 9.18
C PRO A 212 -17.26 3.58 9.30
N ALA A 213 -17.05 4.07 10.51
CA ALA A 213 -16.09 5.12 10.84
C ALA A 213 -14.62 4.67 10.71
N PHE A 214 -14.39 3.60 10.01
CA PHE A 214 -13.14 3.12 9.46
C PHE A 214 -13.33 3.04 7.95
N ASP A 215 -12.54 3.81 7.18
CA ASP A 215 -12.35 3.54 5.77
C ASP A 215 -11.82 2.10 5.65
N SER A 216 -12.78 1.14 5.62
CA SER A 216 -12.50 -0.19 5.14
C SER A 216 -12.18 -0.02 3.66
N VAL A 217 -10.90 0.02 3.35
CA VAL A 217 -10.45 -0.32 2.01
C VAL A 217 -11.00 -1.72 1.76
N GLY A 218 -12.16 -1.77 1.13
CA GLY A 218 -12.75 -3.01 0.66
C GLY A 218 -11.66 -3.74 -0.12
N TYR A 219 -11.31 -4.93 0.30
CA TYR A 219 -10.55 -5.86 -0.50
C TYR A 219 -11.47 -6.33 -1.65
N LYS A 220 -11.65 -5.47 -2.64
CA LYS A 220 -11.71 -5.97 -4.00
C LYS A 220 -10.32 -6.58 -4.15
N LYS A 221 -10.23 -7.88 -4.50
CA LYS A 221 -9.04 -8.42 -5.18
C LYS A 221 -8.64 -7.28 -6.12
N PRO A 222 -7.52 -6.58 -5.91
CA PRO A 222 -7.22 -5.50 -6.82
C PRO A 222 -7.15 -6.20 -8.16
N GLN A 223 -8.06 -5.89 -9.09
CA GLN A 223 -7.62 -5.89 -10.48
C GLN A 223 -6.33 -5.13 -10.36
N MET A 224 -5.20 -5.83 -10.53
CA MET A 224 -3.90 -5.20 -10.41
C MET A 224 -3.94 -4.08 -11.44
N LEU A 225 -4.29 -2.88 -10.96
CA LEU A 225 -4.16 -1.68 -11.77
C LEU A 225 -2.75 -1.79 -12.29
N LYS A 226 -2.60 -1.87 -13.61
CA LYS A 226 -1.30 -1.96 -14.23
C LYS A 226 -0.46 -0.87 -13.58
N LYS A 227 0.80 -1.12 -13.32
CA LYS A 227 1.72 -0.17 -12.63
C LYS A 227 1.56 1.26 -13.17
N ARG A 228 1.28 1.38 -14.47
CA ARG A 228 0.99 2.61 -15.18
C ARG A 228 -0.30 3.29 -14.70
N GLU A 229 -1.41 2.56 -14.57
CA GLU A 229 -2.70 3.12 -14.11
C GLU A 229 -2.61 3.72 -12.69
N LYS A 230 -1.83 3.07 -11.82
CA LYS A 230 -1.53 3.62 -10.47
C LYS A 230 -0.69 4.89 -10.53
N ALA A 231 0.28 4.96 -11.43
CA ALA A 231 1.09 6.14 -11.61
C ALA A 231 0.27 7.30 -12.20
N GLU A 232 -0.66 7.03 -13.12
CA GLU A 232 -1.60 8.01 -13.66
C GLU A 232 -2.56 8.55 -12.58
N GLN A 233 -3.12 7.69 -11.72
CA GLN A 233 -3.95 8.10 -10.59
C GLN A 233 -3.18 8.97 -9.59
N LEU A 234 -1.95 8.60 -9.27
CA LEU A 234 -1.11 9.36 -8.35
C LEU A 234 -0.69 10.71 -8.96
N LEU A 235 -0.43 10.77 -10.26
CA LEU A 235 -0.14 12.02 -10.97
C LEU A 235 -1.34 12.98 -10.91
N LEU A 236 -2.56 12.47 -11.13
CA LEU A 236 -3.80 13.24 -10.96
C LEU A 236 -3.96 13.72 -9.51
N ALA A 237 -3.66 12.87 -8.53
CA ALA A 237 -3.72 13.23 -7.12
C ALA A 237 -2.73 14.38 -6.80
N CYS A 238 -1.51 14.36 -7.35
CA CYS A 238 -0.55 15.44 -7.21
C CYS A 238 -1.09 16.78 -7.78
N MET A 239 -1.77 16.74 -8.93
CA MET A 239 -2.38 17.92 -9.53
C MET A 239 -3.59 18.44 -8.73
N LEU A 240 -4.24 17.60 -7.92
CA LEU A 240 -5.39 17.98 -7.09
C LEU A 240 -5.01 18.68 -5.78
N VAL A 241 -3.74 18.63 -5.36
CA VAL A 241 -3.30 19.22 -4.07
C VAL A 241 -3.51 20.72 -4.05
N SER A 242 -3.03 21.45 -5.06
CA SER A 242 -3.26 22.87 -5.21
C SER A 242 -3.12 23.35 -6.66
N ARG A 243 -3.65 24.55 -6.96
CA ARG A 243 -3.45 25.22 -8.25
C ARG A 243 -1.98 25.47 -8.56
N GLN A 244 -1.21 25.82 -7.55
CA GLN A 244 0.23 26.09 -7.69
C GLN A 244 1.00 24.82 -8.05
N ASP A 245 0.67 23.68 -7.41
CA ASP A 245 1.26 22.39 -7.72
C ASP A 245 0.88 21.93 -9.12
N ALA A 246 -0.38 22.05 -9.51
CA ALA A 246 -0.83 21.70 -10.86
C ALA A 246 -0.08 22.50 -11.93
N ALA A 247 0.07 23.81 -11.77
CA ALA A 247 0.81 24.66 -12.69
C ALA A 247 2.31 24.33 -12.74
N ALA A 248 2.91 23.94 -11.60
CA ALA A 248 4.30 23.52 -11.54
C ALA A 248 4.50 22.15 -12.21
N ILE A 249 3.56 21.22 -12.03
CA ILE A 249 3.58 19.90 -12.67
C ILE A 249 3.46 20.00 -14.18
N GLU A 250 2.63 20.91 -14.71
CA GLU A 250 2.51 21.17 -16.15
C GLU A 250 3.80 21.67 -16.79
N GLN A 251 4.70 22.27 -16.00
CA GLN A 251 6.01 22.76 -16.46
C GLN A 251 7.12 21.71 -16.34
N LEU A 252 6.84 20.54 -15.76
CA LEU A 252 7.83 19.48 -15.68
C LEU A 252 8.23 18.97 -17.07
N GLU A 253 9.53 18.65 -17.21
CA GLU A 253 10.04 18.01 -18.41
C GLU A 253 9.26 16.72 -18.69
N ASN A 254 8.83 16.55 -19.92
CA ASN A 254 8.04 15.40 -20.39
C ASN A 254 6.60 15.31 -19.87
N PHE A 255 6.06 16.32 -19.18
CA PHE A 255 4.62 16.35 -18.90
C PHE A 255 3.83 16.57 -20.20
N SER A 256 2.80 15.76 -20.40
CA SER A 256 1.84 15.90 -21.51
C SER A 256 0.55 15.18 -21.12
N THR A 257 -0.58 15.67 -21.61
CA THR A 257 -1.88 14.98 -21.43
C THR A 257 -1.92 13.59 -22.13
N GLU A 258 -1.00 13.32 -23.06
CA GLU A 258 -0.81 12.00 -23.67
C GLU A 258 -0.14 10.97 -22.75
N LEU A 259 0.29 11.37 -21.56
CA LEU A 259 0.77 10.45 -20.53
C LEU A 259 -0.36 9.55 -20.03
N PHE A 260 -1.59 10.08 -19.98
CA PHE A 260 -2.75 9.34 -19.49
C PHE A 260 -3.25 8.36 -20.56
N SER A 261 -3.31 7.08 -20.21
CA SER A 261 -3.65 6.00 -21.15
C SER A 261 -5.13 5.69 -21.19
N THR A 262 -5.86 5.99 -20.10
CA THR A 262 -7.31 5.77 -20.06
C THR A 262 -8.05 7.05 -20.44
N PRO A 263 -9.16 6.95 -21.20
CA PRO A 263 -9.95 8.11 -21.56
C PRO A 263 -10.43 8.92 -20.36
N GLY A 264 -10.74 8.23 -19.25
CA GLY A 264 -11.21 8.85 -18.01
C GLY A 264 -10.15 9.68 -17.32
N THR A 265 -8.92 9.16 -17.18
CA THR A 265 -7.81 9.91 -16.56
C THR A 265 -7.41 11.11 -17.41
N ALA A 266 -7.36 10.95 -18.74
CA ALA A 266 -7.03 12.02 -19.67
C ALA A 266 -8.11 13.14 -19.64
N LYS A 267 -9.37 12.77 -19.65
CA LYS A 267 -10.50 13.71 -19.56
C LYS A 267 -10.49 14.48 -18.25
N PHE A 268 -10.29 13.79 -17.13
CA PHE A 268 -10.25 14.42 -15.83
C PHE A 268 -9.05 15.37 -15.68
N ALA A 269 -7.88 14.99 -16.17
CA ALA A 269 -6.70 15.87 -16.18
C ALA A 269 -6.98 17.16 -16.97
N ALA A 270 -7.59 17.07 -18.15
CA ALA A 270 -7.95 18.23 -18.97
C ALA A 270 -8.99 19.13 -18.27
N MET A 271 -10.03 18.55 -17.66
CA MET A 271 -11.04 19.28 -16.89
C MET A 271 -10.42 20.00 -15.68
N LEU A 272 -9.51 19.34 -14.98
CA LEU A 272 -8.82 19.91 -13.82
C LEU A 272 -7.94 21.10 -14.22
N THR A 273 -7.16 20.97 -15.28
CA THR A 273 -6.35 22.06 -15.85
C THR A 273 -7.21 23.27 -16.23
N GLU A 274 -8.36 23.04 -16.89
CA GLU A 274 -9.27 24.12 -17.27
C GLU A 274 -9.92 24.78 -16.05
N ALA A 275 -10.35 23.99 -15.06
CA ALA A 275 -10.95 24.50 -13.83
C ALA A 275 -9.99 25.39 -13.02
N TYR A 276 -8.70 25.06 -13.01
CA TYR A 276 -7.70 25.90 -12.35
C TYR A 276 -7.40 27.23 -13.05
N LYS A 277 -7.80 27.41 -14.31
CA LYS A 277 -7.73 28.73 -14.97
C LYS A 277 -8.73 29.71 -14.38
N THR A 278 -9.87 29.23 -13.90
CA THR A 278 -11.01 30.04 -13.45
C THR A 278 -11.17 30.08 -11.93
N ALA A 279 -10.67 29.11 -11.20
CA ALA A 279 -10.79 28.98 -9.75
C ALA A 279 -9.47 28.59 -9.09
N GLU A 280 -9.20 29.13 -7.90
CA GLU A 280 -8.02 28.77 -7.11
C GLU A 280 -8.14 27.36 -6.49
N LYS A 281 -9.39 26.96 -6.17
CA LYS A 281 -9.74 25.62 -5.70
C LYS A 281 -11.06 25.20 -6.37
N PRO A 282 -11.00 24.40 -7.44
CA PRO A 282 -12.20 23.94 -8.11
C PRO A 282 -13.01 22.99 -7.22
N ASP A 283 -14.34 23.01 -7.36
CA ASP A 283 -15.20 22.03 -6.68
C ASP A 283 -15.08 20.68 -7.41
N ILE A 284 -14.30 19.78 -6.78
CA ILE A 284 -14.03 18.44 -7.31
C ILE A 284 -15.33 17.65 -7.51
N ARG A 285 -16.36 17.89 -6.69
CA ARG A 285 -17.67 17.19 -6.80
C ARG A 285 -18.37 17.54 -8.11
N LEU A 286 -18.28 18.79 -8.55
CA LEU A 286 -18.83 19.21 -9.83
C LEU A 286 -18.07 18.58 -10.99
N LEU A 287 -16.74 18.53 -10.92
CA LEU A 287 -15.92 17.87 -11.93
C LEU A 287 -16.22 16.35 -12.01
N LEU A 288 -16.41 15.70 -10.86
CA LEU A 288 -16.76 14.28 -10.81
C LEU A 288 -18.17 13.99 -11.38
N ALA A 289 -19.10 14.93 -11.25
CA ALA A 289 -20.46 14.77 -11.78
C ALA A 289 -20.53 14.80 -13.32
N GLU A 290 -19.51 15.33 -13.99
CA GLU A 290 -19.40 15.36 -15.46
C GLU A 290 -18.74 14.08 -16.04
N LEU A 291 -18.31 13.17 -15.18
CA LEU A 291 -17.68 11.90 -15.55
C LEU A 291 -18.68 10.76 -15.51
N ASN A 292 -18.47 9.77 -16.37
CA ASN A 292 -19.25 8.52 -16.34
C ASN A 292 -18.78 7.59 -15.21
N GLY A 293 -19.55 6.56 -14.86
CA GLY A 293 -19.34 5.70 -13.70
C GLY A 293 -17.90 5.28 -13.42
N ASP A 294 -17.24 4.61 -14.36
CA ASP A 294 -15.85 4.16 -14.21
C ASP A 294 -14.84 5.32 -14.14
N GLU A 295 -15.09 6.39 -14.93
CA GLU A 295 -14.26 7.60 -14.92
C GLU A 295 -14.36 8.34 -13.58
N SER A 296 -15.54 8.39 -13.00
CA SER A 296 -15.79 8.99 -11.68
C SER A 296 -15.12 8.20 -10.55
N GLU A 297 -15.05 6.86 -10.65
CA GLU A 297 -14.35 6.02 -9.67
C GLU A 297 -12.83 6.29 -9.67
N ILE A 298 -12.23 6.41 -10.84
CA ILE A 298 -10.79 6.71 -11.00
C ILE A 298 -10.46 8.10 -10.44
N ALA A 299 -11.27 9.09 -10.78
CA ALA A 299 -11.08 10.46 -10.32
C ALA A 299 -11.34 10.61 -8.80
N GLY A 300 -12.32 9.89 -8.26
CA GLY A 300 -12.58 9.81 -6.83
C GLY A 300 -11.43 9.16 -6.05
N ALA A 301 -10.83 8.11 -6.60
CA ALA A 301 -9.64 7.49 -6.03
C ALA A 301 -8.43 8.43 -6.03
N ALA A 302 -8.24 9.24 -7.09
CA ALA A 302 -7.19 10.24 -7.14
C ALA A 302 -7.42 11.36 -6.10
N ALA A 303 -8.68 11.81 -5.93
CA ALA A 303 -9.03 12.81 -4.93
C ALA A 303 -8.76 12.34 -3.49
N ALA A 304 -9.04 11.07 -3.18
CA ALA A 304 -8.73 10.48 -1.89
C ALA A 304 -7.21 10.38 -1.63
N LEU A 305 -6.41 10.13 -2.68
CA LEU A 305 -4.95 10.08 -2.56
C LEU A 305 -4.33 11.47 -2.37
N ALA A 306 -4.97 12.54 -2.86
CA ALA A 306 -4.43 13.89 -2.77
C ALA A 306 -4.27 14.39 -1.33
N GLU A 307 -5.11 13.92 -0.40
CA GLU A 307 -5.04 14.29 1.02
C GLU A 307 -3.76 13.79 1.72
N ASP A 308 -3.15 12.72 1.20
CA ASP A 308 -1.95 12.09 1.78
C ASP A 308 -0.63 12.56 1.11
N ILE A 309 -0.68 13.44 0.10
CA ILE A 309 0.50 13.86 -0.65
C ILE A 309 1.20 15.05 0.04
N THR A 310 2.43 14.85 0.45
CA THR A 310 3.25 15.87 1.12
C THR A 310 4.24 16.59 0.19
N SER A 311 4.61 15.96 -0.93
CA SER A 311 5.56 16.50 -1.92
C SER A 311 5.01 16.30 -3.34
N PRO A 312 4.03 17.11 -3.78
CA PRO A 312 3.32 16.87 -5.05
C PRO A 312 4.23 16.88 -6.26
N LEU A 313 5.18 17.81 -6.33
CA LEU A 313 6.06 17.99 -7.49
C LEU A 313 7.05 16.82 -7.67
N GLU A 314 7.68 16.36 -6.59
CA GLU A 314 8.57 15.19 -6.64
C GLU A 314 7.80 13.91 -6.98
N SER A 315 6.65 13.72 -6.34
CA SER A 315 5.78 12.57 -6.61
C SER A 315 5.29 12.55 -8.06
N ALA A 316 4.96 13.72 -8.62
CA ALA A 316 4.56 13.86 -10.02
C ALA A 316 5.71 13.52 -10.98
N ALA A 317 6.92 13.99 -10.71
CA ALA A 317 8.10 13.65 -11.52
C ALA A 317 8.36 12.15 -11.56
N ASP A 318 8.29 11.47 -10.40
CA ASP A 318 8.43 10.02 -10.29
C ASP A 318 7.31 9.27 -11.06
N CYS A 319 6.08 9.78 -11.00
CA CYS A 319 4.95 9.21 -11.75
C CYS A 319 5.15 9.36 -13.26
N ILE A 320 5.56 10.54 -13.74
CA ILE A 320 5.84 10.80 -15.15
C ILE A 320 6.91 9.83 -15.66
N ASN A 321 8.02 9.70 -14.92
CA ASN A 321 9.10 8.77 -15.26
C ASN A 321 8.60 7.32 -15.32
N SER A 322 7.78 6.89 -14.34
CA SER A 322 7.22 5.54 -14.32
C SER A 322 6.29 5.26 -15.51
N ILE A 323 5.44 6.23 -15.87
CA ILE A 323 4.52 6.13 -17.02
C ILE A 323 5.31 6.06 -18.33
N LEU A 324 6.33 6.90 -18.50
CA LEU A 324 7.18 6.92 -19.68
C LEU A 324 7.99 5.63 -19.80
N TYR A 325 8.53 5.12 -18.70
CA TYR A 325 9.24 3.84 -18.69
C TYR A 325 8.37 2.70 -19.21
N ASP A 326 7.14 2.60 -18.72
CA ASP A 326 6.20 1.56 -19.15
C ASP A 326 5.78 1.76 -20.61
N LYS A 327 5.48 3.00 -21.04
CA LYS A 327 5.14 3.36 -22.43
C LYS A 327 6.26 3.00 -23.40
N TYR A 328 7.50 3.38 -23.09
CA TYR A 328 8.65 3.08 -23.96
C TYR A 328 8.97 1.59 -23.97
N SER A 329 8.93 0.91 -22.82
CA SER A 329 9.19 -0.52 -22.72
C SER A 329 8.19 -1.36 -23.50
N GLU A 330 6.91 -0.96 -23.51
CA GLU A 330 5.86 -1.62 -24.29
C GLU A 330 6.06 -1.39 -25.79
N ARG A 331 6.34 -0.15 -26.20
CA ARG A 331 6.59 0.19 -27.60
C ARG A 331 7.84 -0.50 -28.15
N ILE A 332 8.91 -0.59 -27.37
CA ILE A 332 10.13 -1.31 -27.74
C ILE A 332 9.83 -2.80 -28.00
N ARG A 333 8.99 -3.44 -27.16
CA ARG A 333 8.56 -4.84 -27.37
C ARG A 333 7.73 -5.01 -28.66
N GLN A 334 6.80 -4.09 -28.90
CA GLN A 334 6.00 -4.10 -30.14
C GLN A 334 6.87 -3.94 -31.38
N LEU A 335 7.82 -3.00 -31.35
CA LEU A 335 8.73 -2.76 -32.46
C LEU A 335 9.67 -3.95 -32.72
N ALA A 336 10.09 -4.68 -31.67
CA ALA A 336 10.87 -5.90 -31.84
C ALA A 336 10.10 -6.95 -32.65
N VAL A 337 8.84 -7.23 -32.26
CA VAL A 337 7.98 -8.19 -32.97
C VAL A 337 7.70 -7.74 -34.41
N LEU A 338 7.40 -6.45 -34.62
CA LEU A 338 7.11 -5.90 -35.94
C LEU A 338 8.36 -5.94 -36.85
N SER A 339 9.54 -5.65 -36.31
CA SER A 339 10.79 -5.67 -37.07
C SER A 339 11.22 -7.10 -37.48
N GLU A 340 10.91 -8.10 -36.66
CA GLU A 340 11.13 -9.52 -36.98
C GLU A 340 10.20 -10.03 -38.09
N ALA A 341 8.95 -9.56 -38.10
CA ALA A 341 7.93 -9.95 -39.06
C ALA A 341 8.03 -9.20 -40.41
N GLU A 342 8.76 -8.05 -40.45
CA GLU A 342 8.82 -7.21 -41.66
C GLU A 342 9.82 -7.74 -42.67
N ALA A 343 9.33 -8.01 -43.89
CA ALA A 343 10.12 -8.53 -45.01
C ALA A 343 10.87 -7.44 -45.80
N ASP A 344 10.34 -6.20 -45.80
CA ASP A 344 10.94 -5.06 -46.49
C ASP A 344 12.14 -4.52 -45.64
N LYS A 345 13.32 -4.56 -46.26
CA LYS A 345 14.57 -4.12 -45.59
C LYS A 345 14.55 -2.65 -45.20
N ALA A 346 13.89 -1.77 -45.96
CA ALA A 346 13.87 -0.33 -45.67
C ALA A 346 12.94 -0.06 -44.48
N LYS A 347 11.75 -0.63 -44.47
CA LYS A 347 10.81 -0.54 -43.35
C LYS A 347 11.36 -1.17 -42.07
N ARG A 348 12.00 -2.34 -42.18
CA ARG A 348 12.66 -2.98 -41.04
C ARG A 348 13.75 -2.10 -40.43
N ALA A 349 14.55 -1.42 -41.26
CA ALA A 349 15.59 -0.49 -40.77
C ALA A 349 14.97 0.72 -40.06
N GLU A 350 13.82 1.21 -40.48
CA GLU A 350 13.09 2.30 -39.82
C GLU A 350 12.56 1.87 -38.48
N LEU A 351 11.92 0.70 -38.33
CA LEU A 351 11.46 0.13 -37.07
C LEU A 351 12.60 -0.06 -36.06
N LEU A 352 13.75 -0.54 -36.51
CA LEU A 352 14.93 -0.72 -35.66
C LEU A 352 15.52 0.63 -35.21
N ARG A 353 15.47 1.67 -36.04
CA ARG A 353 15.88 3.04 -35.64
C ARG A 353 14.94 3.62 -34.58
N GLU A 354 13.62 3.46 -34.74
CA GLU A 354 12.64 3.88 -33.74
C GLU A 354 12.89 3.15 -32.41
N GLN A 355 13.09 1.83 -32.46
CA GLN A 355 13.40 1.02 -31.28
C GLN A 355 14.65 1.50 -30.55
N MET A 356 15.75 1.79 -31.29
CA MET A 356 17.00 2.28 -30.72
C MET A 356 16.84 3.67 -30.08
N ASN A 357 16.10 4.57 -30.72
CA ASN A 357 15.80 5.89 -30.16
C ASN A 357 15.01 5.80 -28.86
N LEU A 358 14.04 4.90 -28.77
CA LEU A 358 13.27 4.68 -27.53
C LEU A 358 14.12 4.06 -26.44
N MET A 359 15.03 3.14 -26.76
CA MET A 359 16.00 2.60 -25.79
C MET A 359 16.92 3.67 -25.20
N LEU A 360 17.33 4.64 -26.03
CA LEU A 360 18.13 5.77 -25.56
C LEU A 360 17.34 6.70 -24.64
N LYS A 361 16.06 6.94 -24.95
CA LYS A 361 15.17 7.70 -24.06
C LYS A 361 14.94 6.97 -22.74
N LEU A 362 14.72 5.65 -22.77
CA LEU A 362 14.50 4.81 -21.59
C LEU A 362 15.69 4.83 -20.61
N ARG A 363 16.91 5.01 -21.11
CA ARG A 363 18.12 5.13 -20.25
C ARG A 363 18.20 6.47 -19.51
N LYS A 364 17.50 7.49 -19.98
CA LYS A 364 17.49 8.83 -19.38
C LYS A 364 16.31 9.05 -18.43
N THR A 365 15.27 8.20 -18.50
CA THR A 365 14.13 8.12 -17.58
C THR A 365 14.49 7.25 -16.37
#